data_634635373ece27d8a183a09b3a082b35
#
_entry.id   634635373ece27d8a183a09b3a082b35
#
_cell.length_a   1.000
_cell.length_b   1.000
_cell.length_c   1.000
_cell.angle_alpha   90.00
_cell.angle_beta   90.00
_cell.angle_gamma   90.00
#
_symmetry.space_group_name_H-M   'P 1'
#
loop_
_entity.id
_entity.type
_entity.pdbx_description
1 polymer ?
#
loop_
_entity_poly.entity_id
_entity_poly.type
_entity_poly.pdbx_seq_one_letter_code
_entity_poly.pdbx_strand_id
1 'polypeptide(L)'
;MTDRDDLLGWEAVGRLDLDGRGFCTGTLIAPDLVLTAAHCVYERKAKSLRPADKILFRAGLRDGVAIAERRGLQIAAHPDYDPGQPPSIQNIRHDVALIRLTEPITSRDADPFAIHSGRNAGTEISVASYGVGRAEALSRQRSCTLLTERDDVIAFDCNVTFGSSGAPVFARVGGRGRILSLVSAGGKLDSKTVGFGMTLPQRIAELKAQLRRNPVAVPDRRIKRLQAGTGRNSSGARFIRPGGG
;
A
#
# COMPACT_ATOMS: atom_id res chain seq x y z
N MET A 1 2.65 -15.20 10.06
CA MET A 1 1.28 -15.03 10.59
C MET A 1 0.52 -16.27 10.21
N THR A 2 0.10 -17.06 11.19
CA THR A 2 -0.54 -18.36 10.96
C THR A 2 -2.05 -18.27 10.96
N ASP A 3 -2.63 -17.28 11.62
CA ASP A 3 -4.06 -17.06 11.72
C ASP A 3 -4.47 -15.66 11.27
N ARG A 4 -5.77 -15.45 11.02
CA ARG A 4 -6.30 -14.14 10.63
C ARG A 4 -6.14 -13.12 11.76
N ASP A 5 -6.19 -13.54 13.00
CA ASP A 5 -5.98 -12.67 14.17
C ASP A 5 -4.56 -12.11 14.24
N ASP A 6 -3.58 -12.80 13.65
CA ASP A 6 -2.22 -12.28 13.50
C ASP A 6 -2.14 -11.03 12.61
N LEU A 7 -3.17 -10.74 11.79
CA LEU A 7 -3.26 -9.55 10.96
C LEU A 7 -3.70 -8.31 11.73
N LEU A 8 -4.22 -8.46 12.96
CA LEU A 8 -4.70 -7.33 13.75
C LEU A 8 -3.61 -6.27 13.91
N GLY A 9 -3.92 -5.05 13.45
CA GLY A 9 -3.02 -3.92 13.41
C GLY A 9 -2.07 -3.89 12.20
N TRP A 10 -2.15 -4.86 11.27
CA TRP A 10 -1.32 -4.97 10.06
C TRP A 10 -2.14 -4.95 8.77
N GLU A 11 -3.45 -4.76 8.86
CA GLU A 11 -4.41 -4.82 7.76
C GLU A 11 -4.07 -3.85 6.63
N ALA A 12 -3.42 -2.72 6.98
CA ALA A 12 -2.98 -1.71 6.03
C ALA A 12 -1.81 -2.14 5.13
N VAL A 13 -1.15 -3.27 5.45
CA VAL A 13 -0.17 -3.88 4.55
C VAL A 13 -0.91 -4.83 3.62
N GLY A 14 -0.78 -4.62 2.32
CA GLY A 14 -1.51 -5.36 1.31
C GLY A 14 -0.62 -5.87 0.18
N ARG A 15 -1.13 -6.84 -0.56
CA ARG A 15 -0.52 -7.29 -1.80
C ARG A 15 -0.97 -6.37 -2.95
N LEU A 16 -0.04 -6.03 -3.82
CA LEU A 16 -0.29 -5.34 -5.08
C LEU A 16 -0.24 -6.35 -6.23
N ASP A 17 -1.37 -6.67 -6.81
CA ASP A 17 -1.44 -7.51 -8.02
C ASP A 17 -1.22 -6.64 -9.25
N LEU A 18 -0.31 -7.06 -10.14
CA LEU A 18 0.19 -6.28 -11.26
C LEU A 18 -0.31 -6.84 -12.59
N ASP A 19 -1.64 -6.92 -12.76
CA ASP A 19 -2.31 -7.40 -13.99
C ASP A 19 -1.84 -8.80 -14.42
N GLY A 20 -1.74 -9.75 -13.48
CA GLY A 20 -1.30 -11.12 -13.73
C GLY A 20 0.20 -11.28 -14.02
N ARG A 21 0.97 -10.20 -13.98
CA ARG A 21 2.41 -10.18 -14.30
C ARG A 21 3.29 -10.16 -13.06
N GLY A 22 2.81 -10.70 -11.95
CA GLY A 22 3.49 -10.74 -10.66
C GLY A 22 2.80 -9.89 -9.62
N PHE A 23 3.47 -9.74 -8.49
CA PHE A 23 2.95 -8.97 -7.36
C PHE A 23 4.07 -8.27 -6.61
N CYS A 24 3.69 -7.24 -5.87
CA CYS A 24 4.50 -6.51 -4.90
C CYS A 24 3.76 -6.42 -3.58
N THR A 25 4.37 -5.79 -2.61
CA THR A 25 3.74 -5.36 -1.36
C THR A 25 3.51 -3.84 -1.39
N GLY A 26 2.42 -3.38 -0.84
CA GLY A 26 2.14 -1.96 -0.63
C GLY A 26 1.55 -1.73 0.76
N THR A 27 1.50 -0.47 1.19
CA THR A 27 1.02 -0.11 2.53
C THR A 27 0.23 1.18 2.49
N LEU A 28 -0.95 1.19 3.11
CA LEU A 28 -1.73 2.41 3.29
C LEU A 28 -0.97 3.39 4.20
N ILE A 29 -0.80 4.63 3.72
CA ILE A 29 -0.29 5.79 4.48
C ILE A 29 -1.35 6.90 4.61
N ALA A 30 -2.50 6.71 3.97
CA ALA A 30 -3.75 7.44 4.12
C ALA A 30 -4.88 6.51 3.63
N PRO A 31 -6.16 6.78 3.92
CA PRO A 31 -7.26 5.89 3.54
C PRO A 31 -7.34 5.55 2.04
N ASP A 32 -6.89 6.47 1.17
CA ASP A 32 -6.88 6.31 -0.29
C ASP A 32 -5.48 6.28 -0.91
N LEU A 33 -4.42 6.14 -0.08
CA LEU A 33 -3.05 6.31 -0.56
C LEU A 33 -2.14 5.15 -0.14
N VAL A 34 -1.66 4.41 -1.11
CA VAL A 34 -0.74 3.29 -0.93
C VAL A 34 0.69 3.70 -1.29
N LEU A 35 1.63 3.42 -0.39
CA LEU A 35 3.07 3.51 -0.59
C LEU A 35 3.60 2.18 -1.12
N THR A 36 4.45 2.22 -2.13
CA THR A 36 5.15 1.04 -2.69
C THR A 36 6.45 1.47 -3.39
N ALA A 37 7.19 0.52 -3.96
CA ALA A 37 8.37 0.80 -4.78
C ALA A 37 7.99 1.28 -6.19
N ALA A 38 8.80 2.15 -6.79
CA ALA A 38 8.56 2.64 -8.15
C ALA A 38 8.61 1.50 -9.18
N HIS A 39 9.56 0.58 -9.06
CA HIS A 39 9.65 -0.54 -9.99
C HIS A 39 8.39 -1.43 -10.04
N CYS A 40 7.54 -1.40 -9.00
CA CYS A 40 6.27 -2.12 -8.98
C CYS A 40 5.22 -1.50 -9.91
N VAL A 41 5.30 -0.19 -10.12
CA VAL A 41 4.34 0.55 -10.94
C VAL A 41 4.80 0.77 -12.38
N TYR A 42 6.01 0.33 -12.74
CA TYR A 42 6.51 0.38 -14.12
C TYR A 42 6.38 -0.96 -14.84
N GLU A 43 6.14 -0.90 -16.13
CA GLU A 43 6.33 -2.05 -17.03
C GLU A 43 7.78 -2.09 -17.49
N ARG A 44 8.54 -3.09 -17.03
CA ARG A 44 9.98 -3.19 -17.31
C ARG A 44 10.33 -3.16 -18.79
N LYS A 45 9.57 -3.87 -19.63
CA LYS A 45 9.84 -3.94 -21.09
C LYS A 45 9.53 -2.60 -21.77
N ALA A 46 8.42 -1.98 -21.42
CA ALA A 46 7.97 -0.73 -22.02
C ALA A 46 8.64 0.51 -21.39
N LYS A 47 9.28 0.36 -20.23
CA LYS A 47 9.84 1.46 -19.43
C LYS A 47 8.84 2.58 -19.15
N SER A 48 7.57 2.26 -19.09
CA SER A 48 6.46 3.17 -18.88
C SER A 48 5.66 2.80 -17.63
N LEU A 49 4.96 3.76 -17.05
CA LEU A 49 4.04 3.50 -15.95
C LEU A 49 2.93 2.57 -16.42
N ARG A 50 2.58 1.62 -15.57
CA ARG A 50 1.37 0.80 -15.74
C ARG A 50 0.14 1.70 -15.69
N PRO A 51 -0.93 1.38 -16.42
CA PRO A 51 -2.23 1.98 -16.15
C PRO A 51 -2.63 1.71 -14.69
N ALA A 52 -3.06 2.75 -13.97
CA ALA A 52 -3.33 2.64 -12.54
C ALA A 52 -4.44 1.63 -12.23
N ASP A 53 -5.47 1.55 -13.07
CA ASP A 53 -6.59 0.61 -12.98
C ASP A 53 -6.19 -0.87 -13.15
N LYS A 54 -4.97 -1.14 -13.65
CA LYS A 54 -4.39 -2.47 -13.77
C LYS A 54 -3.65 -2.94 -12.51
N ILE A 55 -3.54 -2.08 -11.51
CA ILE A 55 -2.97 -2.41 -10.21
C ILE A 55 -4.11 -2.60 -9.22
N LEU A 56 -4.19 -3.77 -8.59
CA LEU A 56 -5.15 -4.08 -7.55
C LEU A 56 -4.44 -4.16 -6.19
N PHE A 57 -4.83 -3.29 -5.26
CA PHE A 57 -4.38 -3.35 -3.88
C PHE A 57 -5.35 -4.21 -3.06
N ARG A 58 -4.79 -5.22 -2.37
CA ARG A 58 -5.53 -6.18 -1.55
C ARG A 58 -5.04 -6.07 -0.10
N ALA A 59 -5.72 -5.23 0.68
CA ALA A 59 -5.39 -4.97 2.08
C ALA A 59 -5.59 -6.23 2.93
N GLY A 60 -4.62 -6.56 3.79
CA GLY A 60 -4.71 -7.68 4.71
C GLY A 60 -5.07 -9.03 4.03
N LEU A 61 -4.53 -9.25 2.82
CA LEU A 61 -4.79 -10.49 2.08
C LEU A 61 -4.32 -11.71 2.87
N ARG A 62 -5.21 -12.70 2.96
CA ARG A 62 -4.91 -14.03 3.50
C ARG A 62 -5.75 -15.10 2.82
N ASP A 63 -5.10 -16.14 2.34
CA ASP A 63 -5.73 -17.35 1.76
C ASP A 63 -6.80 -16.99 0.70
N GLY A 64 -6.43 -16.07 -0.22
CA GLY A 64 -7.29 -15.58 -1.28
C GLY A 64 -8.32 -14.52 -0.88
N VAL A 65 -8.50 -14.24 0.43
CA VAL A 65 -9.48 -13.28 0.94
C VAL A 65 -8.79 -12.04 1.49
N ALA A 66 -9.07 -10.88 0.91
CA ALA A 66 -8.62 -9.58 1.40
C ALA A 66 -9.68 -8.93 2.30
N ILE A 67 -9.26 -8.11 3.25
CA ILE A 67 -10.17 -7.28 4.06
C ILE A 67 -10.83 -6.23 3.18
N ALA A 68 -10.06 -5.63 2.27
CA ALA A 68 -10.58 -4.71 1.27
C ALA A 68 -9.74 -4.80 -0.02
N GLU A 69 -10.38 -4.59 -1.16
CA GLU A 69 -9.74 -4.57 -2.48
C GLU A 69 -10.09 -3.26 -3.18
N ARG A 70 -9.07 -2.56 -3.71
CA ARG A 70 -9.25 -1.32 -4.47
C ARG A 70 -8.28 -1.26 -5.64
N ARG A 71 -8.76 -0.81 -6.78
CA ARG A 71 -7.89 -0.51 -7.94
C ARG A 71 -7.22 0.85 -7.76
N GLY A 72 -6.07 1.01 -8.40
CA GLY A 72 -5.44 2.30 -8.51
C GLY A 72 -6.27 3.25 -9.39
N LEU A 73 -6.30 4.52 -9.00
CA LEU A 73 -6.87 5.63 -9.77
C LEU A 73 -5.78 6.46 -10.42
N GLN A 74 -4.70 6.68 -9.68
CA GLN A 74 -3.59 7.54 -10.10
C GLN A 74 -2.28 7.03 -9.51
N ILE A 75 -1.19 7.19 -10.24
CA ILE A 75 0.16 6.81 -9.80
C ILE A 75 1.05 8.06 -9.82
N ALA A 76 1.84 8.23 -8.77
CA ALA A 76 3.00 9.11 -8.76
C ALA A 76 4.24 8.25 -8.45
N ALA A 77 5.15 8.14 -9.39
CA ALA A 77 6.48 7.56 -9.20
C ALA A 77 7.51 8.69 -9.15
N HIS A 78 8.60 8.47 -8.41
CA HIS A 78 9.65 9.49 -8.32
C HIS A 78 10.26 9.76 -9.71
N PRO A 79 10.38 11.03 -10.15
CA PRO A 79 10.78 11.36 -11.51
C PRO A 79 12.21 10.91 -11.84
N ASP A 80 13.08 10.83 -10.85
CA ASP A 80 14.48 10.43 -11.02
C ASP A 80 14.68 8.90 -10.94
N TYR A 81 13.60 8.12 -10.79
CA TYR A 81 13.68 6.66 -10.90
C TYR A 81 13.77 6.25 -12.36
N ASP A 82 14.82 5.49 -12.74
CA ASP A 82 14.98 4.95 -14.09
C ASP A 82 14.60 3.46 -14.13
N PRO A 83 13.46 3.08 -14.76
CA PRO A 83 13.03 1.69 -14.89
C PRO A 83 13.93 0.86 -15.80
N GLY A 84 14.83 1.50 -16.56
CA GLY A 84 15.78 0.85 -17.46
C GLY A 84 17.10 0.47 -16.81
N GLN A 85 17.39 0.98 -15.61
CA GLN A 85 18.63 0.73 -14.89
C GLN A 85 18.48 -0.40 -13.88
N PRO A 86 19.53 -1.18 -13.61
CA PRO A 86 19.57 -2.13 -12.51
C PRO A 86 19.52 -1.38 -11.16
N PRO A 87 19.25 -2.10 -10.06
CA PRO A 87 19.39 -1.54 -8.72
C PRO A 87 20.81 -1.01 -8.50
N SER A 88 20.92 0.29 -8.30
CA SER A 88 22.13 1.02 -7.93
C SER A 88 21.76 1.93 -6.76
N ILE A 89 22.74 2.45 -6.02
CA ILE A 89 22.51 3.40 -4.92
C ILE A 89 21.65 4.57 -5.42
N GLN A 90 21.97 5.11 -6.59
CA GLN A 90 21.20 6.20 -7.19
C GLN A 90 19.76 5.81 -7.52
N ASN A 91 19.56 4.64 -8.09
CA ASN A 91 18.21 4.19 -8.48
C ASN A 91 17.37 3.76 -7.28
N ILE A 92 18.00 3.07 -6.28
CA ILE A 92 17.35 2.69 -5.00
C ILE A 92 16.82 3.92 -4.26
N ARG A 93 17.59 5.02 -4.23
CA ARG A 93 17.21 6.28 -3.59
C ARG A 93 15.86 6.82 -4.09
N HIS A 94 15.52 6.57 -5.35
CA HIS A 94 14.35 7.08 -6.03
C HIS A 94 13.29 6.01 -6.30
N ASP A 95 13.51 4.77 -5.87
CA ASP A 95 12.60 3.66 -6.10
C ASP A 95 11.39 3.69 -5.16
N VAL A 96 10.61 4.75 -5.25
CA VAL A 96 9.41 4.98 -4.43
C VAL A 96 8.26 5.51 -5.28
N ALA A 97 7.05 5.03 -5.00
CA ALA A 97 5.83 5.45 -5.66
C ALA A 97 4.65 5.52 -4.69
N LEU A 98 3.67 6.34 -5.03
CA LEU A 98 2.36 6.40 -4.40
C LEU A 98 1.28 6.02 -5.41
N ILE A 99 0.32 5.23 -4.96
CA ILE A 99 -0.88 4.88 -5.73
C ILE A 99 -2.07 5.45 -4.99
N ARG A 100 -2.81 6.36 -5.63
CA ARG A 100 -4.13 6.76 -5.16
C ARG A 100 -5.14 5.71 -5.57
N LEU A 101 -5.97 5.28 -4.64
CA LEU A 101 -7.01 4.29 -4.86
C LEU A 101 -8.29 4.94 -5.41
N THR A 102 -9.11 4.16 -6.10
CA THR A 102 -10.42 4.61 -6.62
C THR A 102 -11.39 4.98 -5.51
N GLU A 103 -11.25 4.38 -4.34
CA GLU A 103 -12.08 4.64 -3.16
C GLU A 103 -11.24 4.45 -1.89
N PRO A 104 -11.53 5.21 -0.83
CA PRO A 104 -10.84 5.01 0.43
C PRO A 104 -11.18 3.65 1.05
N ILE A 105 -10.26 3.13 1.84
CA ILE A 105 -10.45 2.03 2.77
C ILE A 105 -10.57 2.66 4.16
N THR A 106 -11.62 2.32 4.90
CA THR A 106 -11.86 2.95 6.20
C THR A 106 -10.78 2.55 7.21
N SER A 107 -10.45 3.43 8.16
CA SER A 107 -9.48 3.10 9.21
C SER A 107 -9.98 1.98 10.14
N ARG A 108 -11.28 1.68 10.13
CA ARG A 108 -11.84 0.51 10.82
C ARG A 108 -11.40 -0.79 10.15
N ASP A 109 -11.33 -0.80 8.83
CA ASP A 109 -10.98 -1.98 8.03
C ASP A 109 -9.47 -2.15 7.94
N ALA A 110 -8.73 -1.04 7.68
CA ALA A 110 -7.28 -1.05 7.57
C ALA A 110 -6.74 0.34 7.95
N ASP A 111 -6.29 0.49 9.19
CA ASP A 111 -5.77 1.76 9.68
C ASP A 111 -4.40 2.10 9.09
N PRO A 112 -4.24 3.24 8.36
CA PRO A 112 -2.99 3.61 7.71
C PRO A 112 -1.82 3.76 8.68
N PHE A 113 -0.62 3.42 8.22
CA PHE A 113 0.61 3.61 8.98
C PHE A 113 1.19 5.02 8.79
N ALA A 114 1.67 5.59 9.88
CA ALA A 114 2.40 6.85 9.85
C ALA A 114 3.85 6.64 9.35
N ILE A 115 4.37 7.64 8.64
CA ILE A 115 5.78 7.69 8.25
C ILE A 115 6.62 8.10 9.47
N HIS A 116 7.78 7.47 9.62
CA HIS A 116 8.78 7.87 10.61
C HIS A 116 9.44 9.17 10.16
N SER A 117 9.40 10.18 11.01
CA SER A 117 10.01 11.51 10.75
C SER A 117 11.14 11.86 11.71
N GLY A 118 11.44 10.97 12.65
CA GLY A 118 12.49 11.19 13.65
C GLY A 118 13.89 10.89 13.12
N ARG A 119 14.91 11.51 13.74
CA ARG A 119 16.33 11.24 13.40
C ARG A 119 16.83 9.90 13.97
N ASN A 120 16.19 9.37 15.00
CA ASN A 120 16.61 8.15 15.69
C ASN A 120 15.56 7.05 15.48
N ALA A 121 15.72 6.27 14.43
CA ALA A 121 14.90 5.10 14.19
C ALA A 121 15.23 3.92 15.11
N GLY A 122 16.36 4.00 15.82
CA GLY A 122 16.99 2.85 16.48
C GLY A 122 17.59 1.89 15.46
N THR A 123 18.27 0.86 15.94
CA THR A 123 18.85 -0.18 15.08
C THR A 123 17.90 -1.37 14.89
N GLU A 124 16.93 -1.55 15.78
CA GLU A 124 15.97 -2.64 15.69
C GLU A 124 14.77 -2.22 14.83
N ILE A 125 14.57 -2.93 13.74
CA ILE A 125 13.50 -2.71 12.76
C ILE A 125 12.71 -4.00 12.53
N SER A 126 11.62 -3.91 11.79
CA SER A 126 10.82 -5.06 11.37
C SER A 126 10.30 -4.86 9.94
N VAL A 127 10.02 -5.96 9.24
CA VAL A 127 9.42 -5.95 7.89
C VAL A 127 8.15 -6.79 7.89
N ALA A 128 7.12 -6.30 7.21
CA ALA A 128 5.90 -7.06 6.91
C ALA A 128 5.70 -7.09 5.40
N SER A 129 5.63 -8.29 4.80
CA SER A 129 5.60 -8.42 3.35
C SER A 129 4.89 -9.66 2.87
N TYR A 130 4.40 -9.60 1.64
CA TYR A 130 4.10 -10.78 0.82
C TYR A 130 5.38 -11.19 0.08
N GLY A 131 5.53 -12.49 -0.22
CA GLY A 131 6.74 -12.95 -0.91
C GLY A 131 6.52 -14.29 -1.59
N VAL A 132 7.42 -14.67 -2.49
CA VAL A 132 7.41 -15.99 -3.13
C VAL A 132 7.39 -17.10 -2.07
N GLY A 133 6.53 -18.10 -2.25
CA GLY A 133 6.27 -19.17 -1.28
C GLY A 133 5.28 -18.80 -0.16
N ARG A 134 4.88 -17.51 -0.07
CA ARG A 134 3.92 -16.98 0.92
C ARG A 134 3.12 -15.80 0.34
N ALA A 135 2.77 -15.89 -0.93
CA ALA A 135 2.10 -14.81 -1.66
C ALA A 135 0.66 -14.55 -1.19
N GLU A 136 0.03 -15.55 -0.56
CA GLU A 136 -1.36 -15.47 -0.10
C GLU A 136 -1.49 -15.16 1.40
N ALA A 137 -0.38 -14.93 2.10
CA ALA A 137 -0.41 -14.60 3.52
C ALA A 137 0.68 -13.59 3.87
N LEU A 138 0.30 -12.53 4.58
CA LEU A 138 1.26 -11.57 5.11
C LEU A 138 2.22 -12.27 6.08
N SER A 139 3.51 -12.06 5.90
CA SER A 139 4.55 -12.52 6.80
C SER A 139 5.28 -11.35 7.43
N ARG A 140 5.64 -11.48 8.67
CA ARG A 140 6.36 -10.46 9.42
C ARG A 140 7.64 -11.03 10.01
N GLN A 141 8.76 -10.41 9.73
CA GLN A 141 9.99 -10.56 10.52
C GLN A 141 9.97 -9.50 11.61
N ARG A 142 9.81 -9.95 12.86
CA ARG A 142 9.55 -9.08 14.01
C ARG A 142 10.78 -8.28 14.45
N SER A 143 11.97 -8.82 14.21
CA SER A 143 13.23 -8.18 14.56
C SER A 143 14.25 -8.45 13.48
N CYS A 144 14.85 -7.41 12.97
CA CYS A 144 16.04 -7.38 12.14
C CYS A 144 16.75 -6.04 12.39
N THR A 145 17.91 -5.86 11.78
CA THR A 145 18.82 -4.78 12.13
C THR A 145 18.95 -3.79 10.98
N LEU A 146 18.85 -2.50 11.29
CA LEU A 146 19.31 -1.42 10.42
C LEU A 146 20.85 -1.42 10.47
N LEU A 147 21.50 -1.76 9.36
CA LEU A 147 22.96 -1.91 9.29
C LEU A 147 23.67 -0.59 9.01
N THR A 148 23.13 0.19 8.07
CA THR A 148 23.70 1.48 7.68
C THR A 148 22.63 2.37 7.04
N GLU A 149 22.82 3.68 7.19
CA GLU A 149 22.11 4.73 6.48
C GLU A 149 23.15 5.69 5.91
N ARG A 150 23.21 5.78 4.60
CA ARG A 150 24.14 6.66 3.90
C ARG A 150 23.51 7.17 2.60
N ASP A 151 23.68 8.45 2.33
CA ASP A 151 23.19 9.10 1.10
C ASP A 151 21.70 8.81 0.82
N ASP A 152 20.87 8.85 1.86
CA ASP A 152 19.43 8.53 1.80
C ASP A 152 19.09 7.08 1.43
N VAL A 153 20.05 6.20 1.37
CA VAL A 153 19.85 4.75 1.20
C VAL A 153 20.12 4.07 2.53
N ILE A 154 19.26 3.11 2.87
CA ILE A 154 19.44 2.27 4.05
C ILE A 154 19.64 0.83 3.64
N ALA A 155 20.50 0.12 4.40
CA ALA A 155 20.67 -1.32 4.29
C ALA A 155 20.28 -2.00 5.60
N PHE A 156 19.66 -3.16 5.51
CA PHE A 156 19.12 -3.91 6.65
C PHE A 156 19.21 -5.42 6.41
N ASP A 157 19.31 -6.21 7.47
CA ASP A 157 19.48 -7.66 7.43
C ASP A 157 18.16 -8.45 7.45
N CYS A 158 17.03 -7.79 7.20
CA CYS A 158 15.76 -8.50 7.11
C CYS A 158 15.73 -9.44 5.88
N ASN A 159 15.08 -10.59 6.03
CA ASN A 159 14.88 -11.54 4.95
C ASN A 159 13.86 -11.00 3.95
N VAL A 160 14.33 -10.62 2.77
CA VAL A 160 13.50 -10.13 1.67
C VAL A 160 13.62 -11.06 0.46
N THR A 161 12.52 -11.21 -0.27
CA THR A 161 12.45 -12.07 -1.47
C THR A 161 11.59 -11.41 -2.54
N PHE A 162 11.46 -12.03 -3.71
CA PHE A 162 10.53 -11.55 -4.73
C PHE A 162 9.11 -11.42 -4.17
N GLY A 163 8.46 -10.29 -4.43
CA GLY A 163 7.17 -9.91 -3.86
C GLY A 163 7.27 -9.05 -2.59
N SER A 164 8.41 -9.08 -1.87
CA SER A 164 8.67 -8.14 -0.76
C SER A 164 8.94 -6.70 -1.24
N SER A 165 9.13 -6.49 -2.54
CA SER A 165 9.26 -5.16 -3.16
C SER A 165 8.14 -4.23 -2.73
N GLY A 166 8.47 -3.02 -2.27
CA GLY A 166 7.52 -2.05 -1.75
C GLY A 166 7.01 -2.32 -0.33
N ALA A 167 7.45 -3.42 0.30
CA ALA A 167 7.08 -3.75 1.68
C ALA A 167 7.59 -2.70 2.67
N PRO A 168 6.80 -2.32 3.69
CA PRO A 168 7.22 -1.37 4.70
C PRO A 168 8.29 -1.96 5.61
N VAL A 169 9.31 -1.16 5.87
CA VAL A 169 10.31 -1.36 6.92
C VAL A 169 9.92 -0.45 8.09
N PHE A 170 9.67 -1.01 9.25
CA PHE A 170 9.16 -0.27 10.41
C PHE A 170 10.26 -0.02 11.42
N ALA A 171 10.37 1.23 11.87
CA ALA A 171 11.07 1.57 13.11
C ALA A 171 10.21 1.18 14.32
N ARG A 172 10.85 0.66 15.37
CA ARG A 172 10.20 0.42 16.66
C ARG A 172 10.34 1.65 17.55
N VAL A 173 9.40 2.56 17.43
CA VAL A 173 9.33 3.76 18.27
C VAL A 173 8.00 3.74 19.01
N GLY A 174 7.98 3.25 20.23
CA GLY A 174 6.80 3.22 21.10
C GLY A 174 5.53 2.70 20.41
N GLY A 175 4.72 1.87 20.99
CA GLY A 175 3.41 1.46 20.49
C GLY A 175 3.44 0.84 19.07
N ARG A 176 2.63 1.40 18.14
CA ARG A 176 2.52 0.97 16.75
C ARG A 176 3.73 1.42 15.93
N GLY A 177 4.29 0.51 15.10
CA GLY A 177 5.43 0.81 14.22
C GLY A 177 5.17 1.97 13.26
N ARG A 178 6.22 2.76 12.95
CA ARG A 178 6.20 3.81 11.93
C ARG A 178 7.05 3.39 10.74
N ILE A 179 6.61 3.69 9.52
CA ILE A 179 7.33 3.31 8.31
C ILE A 179 8.61 4.16 8.20
N LEU A 180 9.77 3.51 8.38
CA LEU A 180 11.09 4.10 8.22
C LEU A 180 11.49 4.15 6.74
N SER A 181 11.24 3.05 6.03
CA SER A 181 11.64 2.82 4.65
C SER A 181 10.71 1.82 3.98
N LEU A 182 10.99 1.48 2.74
CA LEU A 182 10.42 0.35 2.04
C LEU A 182 11.52 -0.53 1.42
N VAL A 183 11.15 -1.76 1.10
CA VAL A 183 12.04 -2.70 0.40
C VAL A 183 12.10 -2.33 -1.08
N SER A 184 13.26 -1.89 -1.56
CA SER A 184 13.54 -1.60 -2.96
C SER A 184 14.23 -2.78 -3.65
N ALA A 185 15.31 -3.27 -3.04
CA ALA A 185 16.13 -4.32 -3.62
C ALA A 185 16.70 -5.27 -2.56
N GLY A 186 17.07 -6.46 -2.99
CA GLY A 186 17.94 -7.35 -2.25
C GLY A 186 19.33 -7.37 -2.88
N GLY A 187 20.36 -7.61 -2.07
CA GLY A 187 21.72 -7.67 -2.56
C GLY A 187 22.70 -8.21 -1.50
N LYS A 188 23.95 -7.86 -1.64
CA LYS A 188 25.00 -8.22 -0.67
C LYS A 188 25.73 -6.98 -0.19
N LEU A 189 26.04 -6.96 1.10
CA LEU A 189 26.90 -5.99 1.76
C LEU A 189 27.92 -6.81 2.56
N ASP A 190 29.21 -6.68 2.25
CA ASP A 190 30.29 -7.45 2.90
C ASP A 190 29.98 -8.97 2.97
N SER A 191 29.58 -9.55 1.84
CA SER A 191 29.17 -10.96 1.68
C SER A 191 27.88 -11.38 2.39
N LYS A 192 27.24 -10.54 3.21
CA LYS A 192 25.95 -10.80 3.84
C LYS A 192 24.81 -10.43 2.90
N THR A 193 23.78 -11.28 2.85
CA THR A 193 22.54 -10.94 2.14
C THR A 193 21.78 -9.87 2.92
N VAL A 194 21.41 -8.78 2.24
CA VAL A 194 20.75 -7.62 2.84
C VAL A 194 19.61 -7.12 1.95
N GLY A 195 18.67 -6.41 2.56
CA GLY A 195 17.70 -5.58 1.86
C GLY A 195 18.18 -4.14 1.79
N PHE A 196 17.77 -3.44 0.75
CA PHE A 196 18.00 -2.01 0.55
C PHE A 196 16.68 -1.26 0.41
N GLY A 197 16.68 -0.05 0.92
CA GLY A 197 15.58 0.91 0.78
C GLY A 197 16.09 2.34 0.86
N MET A 198 15.19 3.29 1.07
CA MET A 198 15.53 4.71 1.10
C MET A 198 14.81 5.43 2.25
N THR A 199 15.28 6.62 2.60
CA THR A 199 14.57 7.53 3.49
C THR A 199 13.33 8.09 2.81
N LEU A 200 12.20 8.20 3.52
CA LEU A 200 10.89 8.43 2.91
C LEU A 200 10.34 9.86 3.03
N PRO A 201 10.57 10.63 4.12
CA PRO A 201 9.76 11.83 4.38
C PRO A 201 9.72 12.83 3.23
N GLN A 202 10.87 13.21 2.68
CA GLN A 202 10.96 14.17 1.58
C GLN A 202 10.32 13.62 0.30
N ARG A 203 10.63 12.38 -0.07
CA ARG A 203 10.13 11.73 -1.29
C ARG A 203 8.61 11.59 -1.28
N ILE A 204 8.03 11.23 -0.14
CA ILE A 204 6.58 11.17 0.02
C ILE A 204 5.94 12.56 -0.12
N ALA A 205 6.58 13.62 0.42
CA ALA A 205 6.09 14.98 0.25
C ALA A 205 6.07 15.40 -1.22
N GLU A 206 7.13 15.10 -1.97
CA GLU A 206 7.26 15.37 -3.40
C GLU A 206 6.20 14.60 -4.22
N LEU A 207 6.03 13.31 -3.96
CA LEU A 207 5.03 12.48 -4.64
C LEU A 207 3.59 12.91 -4.33
N LYS A 208 3.29 13.30 -3.08
CA LYS A 208 2.00 13.87 -2.73
C LYS A 208 1.75 15.20 -3.46
N ALA A 209 2.77 16.02 -3.64
CA ALA A 209 2.68 17.25 -4.43
C ALA A 209 2.43 16.94 -5.92
N GLN A 210 3.08 15.92 -6.48
CA GLN A 210 2.86 15.45 -7.85
C GLN A 210 1.41 14.99 -8.07
N LEU A 211 0.85 14.19 -7.15
CA LEU A 211 -0.56 13.76 -7.22
C LEU A 211 -1.54 14.94 -7.19
N ARG A 212 -1.24 15.98 -6.42
CA ARG A 212 -2.09 17.18 -6.36
C ARG A 212 -2.00 18.05 -7.62
N ARG A 213 -0.81 18.16 -8.22
CA ARG A 213 -0.62 18.93 -9.47
C ARG A 213 -1.29 18.31 -10.69
N ASN A 214 -1.45 16.98 -10.68
CA ASN A 214 -2.03 16.22 -11.80
C ASN A 214 -3.32 15.52 -11.32
N PRO A 215 -4.40 16.24 -10.96
CA PRO A 215 -5.60 15.62 -10.46
C PRO A 215 -6.27 14.76 -11.54
N VAL A 216 -6.63 13.53 -11.18
CA VAL A 216 -7.47 12.66 -12.01
C VAL A 216 -8.89 12.74 -11.45
N ALA A 217 -9.88 12.92 -12.32
CA ALA A 217 -11.27 12.91 -11.91
C ALA A 217 -11.64 11.54 -11.33
N VAL A 218 -12.15 11.54 -10.11
CA VAL A 218 -12.78 10.34 -9.54
C VAL A 218 -14.01 10.05 -10.38
N PRO A 219 -14.19 8.82 -10.90
CA PRO A 219 -15.40 8.47 -11.63
C PRO A 219 -16.62 8.79 -10.76
N ASP A 220 -17.47 9.68 -11.26
CA ASP A 220 -18.68 10.08 -10.56
C ASP A 220 -19.59 8.86 -10.41
N ARG A 221 -19.59 8.25 -9.23
CA ARG A 221 -20.65 7.31 -8.86
C ARG A 221 -21.90 8.15 -8.70
N ARG A 222 -22.65 8.35 -9.79
CA ARG A 222 -24.02 8.81 -9.70
C ARG A 222 -24.75 7.89 -8.71
N ILE A 223 -24.87 8.35 -7.48
CA ILE A 223 -25.85 7.84 -6.56
C ILE A 223 -27.16 8.01 -7.33
N LYS A 224 -27.73 6.92 -7.86
CA LYS A 224 -29.11 6.93 -8.31
C LYS A 224 -29.92 7.31 -7.09
N ARG A 225 -30.19 8.61 -6.92
CA ARG A 225 -31.23 9.05 -6.00
C ARG A 225 -32.47 8.35 -6.50
N LEU A 226 -32.90 7.36 -5.75
CA LEU A 226 -34.25 6.84 -5.89
C LEU A 226 -35.15 8.05 -5.65
N GLN A 227 -35.63 8.66 -6.72
CA GLN A 227 -36.75 9.59 -6.62
C GLN A 227 -37.88 8.75 -6.05
N ALA A 228 -38.25 9.02 -4.79
CA ALA A 228 -39.49 8.53 -4.24
C ALA A 228 -40.56 9.00 -5.21
N GLY A 229 -41.13 8.02 -5.93
CA GLY A 229 -42.07 8.29 -6.98
C GLY A 229 -43.25 9.11 -6.41
N THR A 230 -43.56 10.22 -7.05
CA THR A 230 -44.83 10.93 -6.91
C THR A 230 -45.95 10.12 -7.59
N GLY A 231 -45.96 8.82 -7.30
CA GLY A 231 -47.06 7.94 -7.68
C GLY A 231 -48.08 7.91 -6.55
N ARG A 232 -49.12 8.73 -6.67
CA ARG A 232 -50.37 8.52 -5.93
C ARG A 232 -50.95 7.20 -6.42
N ASN A 233 -50.57 6.09 -5.83
CA ASN A 233 -51.36 4.87 -5.87
C ASN A 233 -52.37 4.94 -4.74
N SER A 234 -53.61 5.23 -5.09
CA SER A 234 -54.76 5.07 -4.25
C SER A 234 -55.01 3.58 -3.99
N SER A 235 -54.24 2.97 -3.11
CA SER A 235 -54.65 1.71 -2.48
C SER A 235 -55.46 2.05 -1.27
N GLY A 236 -56.81 2.00 -1.47
CA GLY A 236 -57.79 2.28 -0.42
C GLY A 236 -57.74 1.23 0.68
N ALA A 237 -57.03 1.54 1.77
CA ALA A 237 -57.25 0.85 3.03
C ALA A 237 -58.55 1.39 3.64
N ARG A 238 -59.65 0.64 3.56
CA ARG A 238 -60.90 0.91 4.28
C ARG A 238 -60.69 0.52 5.74
N PHE A 239 -60.66 1.50 6.62
CA PHE A 239 -60.84 1.26 8.05
C PHE A 239 -62.30 0.96 8.36
N ILE A 240 -62.60 -0.26 8.79
CA ILE A 240 -63.93 -0.63 9.33
C ILE A 240 -63.92 -0.19 10.80
N ARG A 241 -64.83 0.74 11.15
CA ARG A 241 -65.15 1.07 12.54
C ARG A 241 -65.94 -0.08 13.15
N PRO A 242 -65.61 -0.61 14.33
CA PRO A 242 -66.45 -1.52 15.06
C PRO A 242 -67.69 -0.72 15.50
N GLY A 243 -68.86 -1.19 15.13
CA GLY A 243 -70.12 -0.60 15.55
C GLY A 243 -70.34 -0.84 17.05
N GLY A 244 -70.67 0.22 17.76
CA GLY A 244 -71.17 0.10 19.12
C GLY A 244 -72.58 -0.50 19.13
N GLY A 245 -72.78 -1.38 20.09
CA GLY A 245 -74.06 -1.85 20.61
C GLY A 245 -73.93 -1.90 22.12
#